data_af2ad7300b59dd4c595396ba4ea8c2b9
#
_entry.id   af2ad7300b59dd4c595396ba4ea8c2b9
#
_cell.length_a   1.000
_cell.length_b   1.000
_cell.length_c   1.000
_cell.angle_alpha   90.00
_cell.angle_beta   90.00
_cell.angle_gamma   90.00
#
_symmetry.space_group_name_H-M   'P 1'
#
loop_
_entity.id
_entity.type
_entity.pdbx_description
1 polymer ?
#
loop_
_entity_poly.entity_id
_entity_poly.type
_entity_poly.pdbx_seq_one_letter_code
_entity_poly.pdbx_strand_id
1 'polypeptide(L)'
;MKFNKVLGTLGLAAVLAVGATAADKVVHWRLAMTWGPTLTPFVNAPAEVAKIVKELSDGKFTIRIDASNKTKSPFGVFDMVKIGQYQMGHSASYYWKGKDIATLPFTTMPFGMTTPEQYAWFYYGGGMKLMQEVYAKHGLYSFPGGNTGAQMGGWFRKEIKSPADLKGLKMRIPGFAGEIMSKVGCTVVNIAPGELYTSLERGTIDALEWVGPGMDIRMGFHKIAPYYYTGWHEPATELQFLVNKKAFDGLPKKYQEMLTVAMRVAAYDMYIENYHMSAMAWTKMKKDYPNIKVLTFPKSVFDVLKKANKELLAQYEAKDPEFKKIIESQQAYMKQARQWTKMSDYLYLKASFE
;
A
#
# COMPACT_ATOMS: atom_id res chain seq x y z
N MET A 1 -37.32 2.15 88.51
CA MET A 1 -36.96 1.37 87.28
C MET A 1 -36.31 2.35 86.31
N LYS A 2 -34.99 2.27 86.13
CA LYS A 2 -34.21 3.15 85.24
C LYS A 2 -33.87 2.39 83.99
N PHE A 3 -34.33 2.88 82.78
CA PHE A 3 -33.96 2.38 81.48
C PHE A 3 -32.67 3.10 80.99
N ASN A 4 -31.57 2.38 80.88
CA ASN A 4 -30.37 2.83 80.24
C ASN A 4 -30.49 2.70 78.70
N LYS A 5 -30.42 3.78 77.98
CA LYS A 5 -30.22 3.76 76.50
C LYS A 5 -28.72 3.64 76.18
N VAL A 6 -28.37 2.55 75.53
CA VAL A 6 -27.07 2.39 74.89
C VAL A 6 -27.23 2.83 73.44
N LEU A 7 -26.59 3.93 73.04
CA LEU A 7 -26.42 4.34 71.66
C LEU A 7 -25.18 3.59 71.09
N GLY A 8 -25.42 2.67 70.20
CA GLY A 8 -24.38 2.07 69.41
C GLY A 8 -24.13 2.91 68.15
N THR A 9 -22.93 3.52 68.09
CA THR A 9 -22.42 4.23 66.89
C THR A 9 -21.87 3.19 65.90
N LEU A 10 -22.62 2.96 64.83
CA LEU A 10 -22.10 2.20 63.65
C LEU A 10 -21.26 3.11 62.80
N GLY A 11 -19.96 3.00 62.91
CA GLY A 11 -19.01 3.67 62.01
C GLY A 11 -19.02 2.97 60.65
N LEU A 12 -19.56 3.67 59.62
CA LEU A 12 -19.49 3.24 58.24
C LEU A 12 -18.11 3.59 57.70
N ALA A 13 -17.18 2.61 57.72
CA ALA A 13 -15.88 2.73 57.05
C ALA A 13 -16.09 2.54 55.53
N ALA A 14 -16.24 3.66 54.80
CA ALA A 14 -16.21 3.63 53.34
C ALA A 14 -14.77 3.33 52.90
N VAL A 15 -14.51 2.09 52.51
CA VAL A 15 -13.28 1.68 51.83
C VAL A 15 -13.33 2.25 50.43
N LEU A 16 -12.74 3.42 50.20
CA LEU A 16 -12.42 3.90 48.87
C LEU A 16 -11.33 2.96 48.33
N ALA A 17 -11.73 1.94 47.60
CA ALA A 17 -10.83 1.20 46.72
C ALA A 17 -10.42 2.13 45.59
N VAL A 18 -9.38 2.93 45.83
CA VAL A 18 -8.64 3.59 44.74
C VAL A 18 -8.03 2.47 43.95
N GLY A 19 -8.70 2.06 42.87
CA GLY A 19 -8.11 1.17 41.88
C GLY A 19 -6.84 1.83 41.39
N ALA A 20 -5.69 1.31 41.80
CA ALA A 20 -4.40 1.70 41.24
C ALA A 20 -4.47 1.38 39.73
N THR A 21 -4.74 2.38 38.91
CA THR A 21 -4.56 2.27 37.47
C THR A 21 -3.07 2.03 37.28
N ALA A 22 -2.75 0.78 36.87
CA ALA A 22 -1.39 0.46 36.51
C ALA A 22 -0.90 1.55 35.53
N ALA A 23 0.20 2.22 35.87
CA ALA A 23 0.74 3.28 35.03
C ALA A 23 0.92 2.73 33.61
N ASP A 24 0.34 3.44 32.61
CA ASP A 24 0.45 3.01 31.22
C ASP A 24 1.92 2.85 30.83
N LYS A 25 2.24 1.73 30.22
CA LYS A 25 3.60 1.38 29.76
C LYS A 25 4.10 2.45 28.78
N VAL A 26 5.28 3.01 29.03
CA VAL A 26 5.95 3.88 28.05
C VAL A 26 6.57 3.02 26.96
N VAL A 27 6.29 3.36 25.71
CA VAL A 27 6.71 2.60 24.52
C VAL A 27 7.34 3.55 23.50
N HIS A 28 8.55 3.21 23.05
CA HIS A 28 9.25 3.92 21.99
C HIS A 28 9.56 2.94 20.86
N TRP A 29 8.89 3.12 19.74
CA TRP A 29 9.10 2.30 18.54
C TRP A 29 9.83 3.08 17.46
N ARG A 30 10.34 2.31 16.49
CA ARG A 30 10.92 2.84 15.25
C ARG A 30 10.21 2.20 14.06
N LEU A 31 9.97 3.03 13.03
CA LEU A 31 9.40 2.62 11.76
C LEU A 31 10.40 2.90 10.64
N ALA A 32 10.74 1.86 9.85
CA ALA A 32 11.51 2.01 8.61
C ALA A 32 10.57 2.17 7.41
N MET A 33 10.89 3.02 6.46
CA MET A 33 10.10 3.10 5.22
C MET A 33 10.96 3.04 3.96
N THR A 34 10.36 2.51 2.89
CA THR A 34 10.98 2.44 1.55
C THR A 34 11.13 3.81 0.90
N TRP A 35 10.35 4.78 1.33
CA TRP A 35 10.20 6.10 0.73
C TRP A 35 11.23 7.09 1.23
N GLY A 36 11.63 8.02 0.34
CA GLY A 36 12.39 9.20 0.73
C GLY A 36 11.54 10.18 1.56
N PRO A 37 12.16 11.08 2.34
CA PRO A 37 11.46 11.90 3.34
C PRO A 37 10.48 12.95 2.76
N THR A 38 10.51 13.16 1.45
CA THR A 38 9.67 14.16 0.75
C THR A 38 8.60 13.56 -0.15
N LEU A 39 8.48 12.24 -0.18
CA LEU A 39 7.55 11.51 -1.05
C LEU A 39 6.14 11.47 -0.45
N THR A 40 5.45 12.62 -0.44
CA THR A 40 4.02 12.69 -0.08
C THR A 40 3.16 12.13 -1.22
N PRO A 41 2.08 11.39 -0.93
CA PRO A 41 1.48 11.15 0.39
C PRO A 41 2.05 9.93 1.14
N PHE A 42 3.01 9.18 0.57
CA PHE A 42 3.55 7.95 1.17
C PHE A 42 4.20 8.16 2.54
N VAL A 43 4.78 9.33 2.78
CA VAL A 43 5.37 9.68 4.08
C VAL A 43 4.32 10.15 5.09
N ASN A 44 3.16 10.60 4.61
CA ASN A 44 2.10 11.14 5.47
C ASN A 44 1.41 10.01 6.25
N ALA A 45 1.18 8.85 5.64
CA ALA A 45 0.54 7.72 6.33
C ALA A 45 1.31 7.26 7.58
N PRO A 46 2.63 6.98 7.55
CA PRO A 46 3.39 6.70 8.77
C PRO A 46 3.39 7.86 9.78
N ALA A 47 3.44 9.10 9.30
CA ALA A 47 3.42 10.29 10.16
C ALA A 47 2.09 10.40 10.91
N GLU A 48 0.96 10.16 10.23
CA GLU A 48 -0.37 10.19 10.84
C GLU A 48 -0.54 9.07 11.87
N VAL A 49 -0.07 7.84 11.58
CA VAL A 49 -0.03 6.76 12.59
C VAL A 49 0.74 7.19 13.83
N ALA A 50 1.94 7.74 13.66
CA ALA A 50 2.77 8.17 14.78
C ALA A 50 2.10 9.28 15.59
N LYS A 51 1.43 10.22 14.94
CA LYS A 51 0.67 11.31 15.56
C LYS A 51 -0.51 10.78 16.37
N ILE A 52 -1.41 9.99 15.74
CA ILE A 52 -2.61 9.46 16.38
C ILE A 52 -2.24 8.62 17.61
N VAL A 53 -1.27 7.72 17.49
CA VAL A 53 -0.85 6.86 18.60
C VAL A 53 -0.27 7.68 19.73
N LYS A 54 0.55 8.71 19.44
CA LYS A 54 1.11 9.61 20.46
C LYS A 54 0.00 10.37 21.18
N GLU A 55 -0.94 10.96 20.46
CA GLU A 55 -2.03 11.75 21.02
C GLU A 55 -2.95 10.88 21.90
N LEU A 56 -3.41 9.73 21.39
CA LEU A 56 -4.30 8.82 22.12
C LEU A 56 -3.65 8.16 23.35
N SER A 57 -2.33 8.10 23.40
CA SER A 57 -1.57 7.52 24.53
C SER A 57 -1.03 8.57 25.50
N ASP A 58 -1.44 9.84 25.41
CA ASP A 58 -0.88 10.95 26.19
C ASP A 58 0.65 11.00 26.11
N GLY A 59 1.21 10.74 24.92
CA GLY A 59 2.65 10.75 24.65
C GLY A 59 3.41 9.52 25.14
N LYS A 60 2.74 8.53 25.74
CA LYS A 60 3.36 7.32 26.29
C LYS A 60 3.75 6.30 25.23
N PHE A 61 3.11 6.31 24.04
CA PHE A 61 3.52 5.51 22.91
C PHE A 61 3.95 6.42 21.75
N THR A 62 5.23 6.37 21.41
CA THR A 62 5.82 7.18 20.34
C THR A 62 6.47 6.31 19.27
N ILE A 63 6.40 6.75 18.02
CA ILE A 63 6.97 6.05 16.85
C ILE A 63 7.88 7.03 16.10
N ARG A 64 9.19 6.75 16.07
CA ARG A 64 10.15 7.49 15.26
C ARG A 64 10.22 6.90 13.85
N ILE A 65 10.11 7.75 12.85
CA ILE A 65 10.14 7.34 11.44
C ILE A 65 11.53 7.57 10.87
N ASP A 66 12.09 6.53 10.27
CA ASP A 66 13.36 6.55 9.56
C ASP A 66 13.11 6.27 8.07
N ALA A 67 13.25 7.31 7.24
CA ALA A 67 13.09 7.23 5.79
C ALA A 67 14.26 6.50 5.11
N SER A 68 14.13 6.17 3.82
CA SER A 68 15.14 5.41 3.06
C SER A 68 16.53 6.05 3.05
N ASN A 69 16.62 7.37 3.15
CA ASN A 69 17.89 8.10 3.26
C ASN A 69 18.64 7.80 4.57
N LYS A 70 17.94 7.40 5.65
CA LYS A 70 18.53 6.97 6.93
C LYS A 70 18.80 5.48 6.96
N THR A 71 17.85 4.66 6.49
CA THR A 71 17.99 3.20 6.49
C THR A 71 19.03 2.71 5.48
N LYS A 72 19.31 3.49 4.42
CA LYS A 72 20.20 3.15 3.29
C LYS A 72 19.83 1.87 2.55
N SER A 73 18.65 1.29 2.82
CA SER A 73 18.15 0.08 2.20
C SER A 73 16.64 0.17 1.98
N PRO A 74 16.20 0.84 0.92
CA PRO A 74 14.77 1.09 0.67
C PRO A 74 13.96 -0.22 0.53
N PHE A 75 14.53 -1.27 -0.02
CA PHE A 75 13.88 -2.58 -0.16
C PHE A 75 14.14 -3.55 1.00
N GLY A 76 14.94 -3.15 2.00
CA GLY A 76 15.26 -3.96 3.17
C GLY A 76 14.24 -3.90 4.30
N VAL A 77 13.15 -3.14 4.15
CA VAL A 77 12.16 -2.89 5.22
C VAL A 77 11.60 -4.20 5.81
N PHE A 78 11.26 -5.17 4.95
CA PHE A 78 10.76 -6.48 5.38
C PHE A 78 11.73 -7.18 6.34
N ASP A 79 13.00 -7.26 5.98
CA ASP A 79 14.00 -7.95 6.80
C ASP A 79 14.29 -7.20 8.11
N MET A 80 14.37 -5.87 8.04
CA MET A 80 14.60 -5.02 9.22
C MET A 80 13.49 -5.21 10.27
N VAL A 81 12.24 -5.32 9.84
CA VAL A 81 11.11 -5.56 10.76
C VAL A 81 11.09 -7.00 11.22
N LYS A 82 11.33 -7.96 10.33
CA LYS A 82 11.36 -9.38 10.65
C LYS A 82 12.35 -9.71 11.77
N ILE A 83 13.57 -9.15 11.70
CA ILE A 83 14.61 -9.40 12.71
C ILE A 83 14.47 -8.50 13.96
N GLY A 84 13.48 -7.61 14.00
CA GLY A 84 13.22 -6.71 15.14
C GLY A 84 14.15 -5.49 15.22
N GLN A 85 14.94 -5.20 14.19
CA GLN A 85 15.73 -3.97 14.11
C GLN A 85 14.83 -2.74 14.12
N TYR A 86 13.65 -2.84 13.52
CA TYR A 86 12.54 -1.91 13.59
C TYR A 86 11.28 -2.65 14.05
N GLN A 87 10.45 -1.99 14.86
CA GLN A 87 9.18 -2.57 15.30
C GLN A 87 8.12 -2.50 14.21
N MET A 88 8.23 -1.51 13.32
CA MET A 88 7.31 -1.31 12.21
C MET A 88 8.06 -1.02 10.90
N GLY A 89 7.36 -1.22 9.80
CA GLY A 89 7.78 -0.81 8.46
C GLY A 89 6.63 -0.28 7.63
N HIS A 90 6.92 0.53 6.63
CA HIS A 90 5.96 0.98 5.62
C HIS A 90 6.54 0.82 4.22
N SER A 91 5.90 -0.02 3.40
CA SER A 91 6.41 -0.41 2.08
C SER A 91 5.30 -1.03 1.23
N ALA A 92 5.65 -1.71 0.14
CA ALA A 92 4.74 -2.46 -0.71
C ALA A 92 5.18 -3.93 -0.81
N SER A 93 4.24 -4.87 -0.69
CA SER A 93 4.55 -6.31 -0.57
C SER A 93 5.20 -6.90 -1.81
N TYR A 94 5.01 -6.35 -2.97
CA TYR A 94 5.62 -6.86 -4.19
C TYR A 94 7.16 -6.70 -4.22
N TYR A 95 7.74 -5.85 -3.36
CA TYR A 95 9.19 -5.68 -3.29
C TYR A 95 9.92 -6.90 -2.68
N TRP A 96 9.22 -7.75 -1.97
CA TRP A 96 9.78 -8.99 -1.41
C TRP A 96 9.17 -10.28 -1.98
N LYS A 97 8.58 -10.20 -3.20
CA LYS A 97 8.07 -11.37 -3.93
C LYS A 97 9.11 -12.49 -4.09
N GLY A 98 10.40 -12.15 -4.14
CA GLY A 98 11.50 -13.12 -4.19
C GLY A 98 11.75 -13.86 -2.87
N LYS A 99 11.16 -13.42 -1.75
CA LYS A 99 11.22 -14.08 -0.44
C LYS A 99 10.00 -14.97 -0.21
N ASP A 100 8.84 -14.48 -0.61
CA ASP A 100 7.57 -15.18 -0.51
C ASP A 100 6.60 -14.59 -1.55
N ILE A 101 6.30 -15.39 -2.59
CA ILE A 101 5.45 -14.95 -3.70
C ILE A 101 4.01 -14.72 -3.25
N ALA A 102 3.54 -15.40 -2.20
CA ALA A 102 2.20 -15.24 -1.64
C ALA A 102 1.95 -13.84 -1.05
N THR A 103 3.01 -13.04 -0.81
CA THR A 103 2.87 -11.65 -0.35
C THR A 103 2.45 -10.70 -1.46
N LEU A 104 2.80 -11.01 -2.72
CA LEU A 104 2.62 -10.11 -3.86
C LEU A 104 1.17 -9.69 -4.10
N PRO A 105 0.15 -10.58 -4.05
CA PRO A 105 -1.23 -10.22 -4.37
C PRO A 105 -1.85 -9.18 -3.43
N PHE A 106 -1.27 -8.95 -2.25
CA PHE A 106 -1.81 -7.99 -1.28
C PHE A 106 -1.50 -6.52 -1.65
N THR A 107 -0.52 -6.26 -2.51
CA THR A 107 -0.32 -4.90 -3.04
C THR A 107 -1.26 -4.66 -4.22
N THR A 108 -1.09 -5.41 -5.30
CA THR A 108 -1.89 -5.23 -6.52
C THR A 108 -1.74 -6.43 -7.44
N MET A 109 -2.74 -6.64 -8.27
CA MET A 109 -2.65 -7.59 -9.40
C MET A 109 -3.11 -6.89 -10.68
N PRO A 110 -2.38 -7.05 -11.80
CA PRO A 110 -2.80 -6.50 -13.09
C PRO A 110 -4.21 -6.98 -13.47
N PHE A 111 -5.03 -6.07 -13.98
CA PHE A 111 -6.45 -6.30 -14.27
C PHE A 111 -7.30 -6.72 -13.05
N GLY A 112 -6.78 -6.51 -11.85
CA GLY A 112 -7.37 -6.87 -10.57
C GLY A 112 -8.44 -5.90 -10.06
N MET A 113 -8.62 -5.90 -8.75
CA MET A 113 -9.62 -5.09 -8.03
C MET A 113 -9.27 -3.59 -8.05
N THR A 114 -10.29 -2.76 -8.15
CA THR A 114 -10.18 -1.32 -7.83
C THR A 114 -10.05 -1.09 -6.34
N THR A 115 -9.67 0.11 -5.90
CA THR A 115 -9.48 0.40 -4.46
C THR A 115 -10.70 0.08 -3.60
N PRO A 116 -11.94 0.47 -3.95
CA PRO A 116 -13.10 0.07 -3.16
C PRO A 116 -13.29 -1.45 -3.09
N GLU A 117 -13.08 -2.16 -4.22
CA GLU A 117 -13.16 -3.62 -4.27
C GLU A 117 -12.08 -4.26 -3.39
N GLN A 118 -10.84 -3.75 -3.44
CA GLN A 118 -9.71 -4.27 -2.67
C GLN A 118 -9.89 -4.04 -1.17
N TYR A 119 -10.30 -2.85 -0.73
CA TYR A 119 -10.58 -2.59 0.68
C TYR A 119 -11.77 -3.41 1.19
N ALA A 120 -12.84 -3.53 0.39
CA ALA A 120 -13.97 -4.37 0.77
C ALA A 120 -13.56 -5.85 0.87
N TRP A 121 -12.70 -6.35 -0.02
CA TRP A 121 -12.12 -7.68 0.10
C TRP A 121 -11.26 -7.84 1.34
N PHE A 122 -10.38 -6.89 1.64
CA PHE A 122 -9.56 -6.95 2.86
C PHE A 122 -10.41 -7.05 4.12
N TYR A 123 -11.34 -6.12 4.29
CA TYR A 123 -12.05 -5.98 5.57
C TYR A 123 -13.28 -6.88 5.71
N TYR A 124 -13.91 -7.30 4.60
CA TYR A 124 -15.15 -8.07 4.61
C TYR A 124 -15.11 -9.35 3.76
N GLY A 125 -14.21 -9.43 2.79
CA GLY A 125 -14.07 -10.58 1.88
C GLY A 125 -13.05 -11.63 2.33
N GLY A 126 -12.49 -11.50 3.53
CA GLY A 126 -11.52 -12.46 4.08
C GLY A 126 -10.05 -12.17 3.78
N GLY A 127 -9.76 -11.10 3.04
CA GLY A 127 -8.39 -10.73 2.64
C GLY A 127 -7.44 -10.49 3.81
N MET A 128 -7.92 -9.82 4.89
CA MET A 128 -7.13 -9.59 6.10
C MET A 128 -6.67 -10.92 6.74
N LYS A 129 -7.56 -11.92 6.81
CA LYS A 129 -7.22 -13.23 7.37
C LYS A 129 -6.12 -13.90 6.54
N LEU A 130 -6.26 -13.92 5.22
CA LEU A 130 -5.25 -14.49 4.31
C LEU A 130 -3.92 -13.76 4.44
N MET A 131 -3.93 -12.43 4.52
CA MET A 131 -2.72 -11.64 4.70
C MET A 131 -2.02 -11.99 6.02
N GLN A 132 -2.76 -12.09 7.12
CA GLN A 132 -2.15 -12.46 8.41
C GLN A 132 -1.61 -13.90 8.40
N GLU A 133 -2.27 -14.86 7.74
CA GLU A 133 -1.78 -16.24 7.60
C GLU A 133 -0.40 -16.28 6.89
N VAL A 134 -0.23 -15.50 5.81
CA VAL A 134 1.06 -15.39 5.09
C VAL A 134 2.12 -14.75 5.96
N TYR A 135 1.85 -13.59 6.54
CA TYR A 135 2.86 -12.82 7.28
C TYR A 135 3.23 -13.43 8.62
N ALA A 136 2.34 -14.18 9.26
CA ALA A 136 2.64 -14.90 10.52
C ALA A 136 3.81 -15.87 10.39
N LYS A 137 4.00 -16.50 9.22
CA LYS A 137 5.14 -17.39 8.93
C LYS A 137 6.49 -16.68 9.02
N HIS A 138 6.47 -15.37 8.79
CA HIS A 138 7.66 -14.52 8.86
C HIS A 138 7.83 -13.82 10.22
N GLY A 139 6.97 -14.11 11.20
CA GLY A 139 6.97 -13.44 12.50
C GLY A 139 6.50 -11.97 12.40
N LEU A 140 5.63 -11.68 11.45
CA LEU A 140 5.10 -10.37 11.17
C LEU A 140 3.58 -10.36 11.24
N TYR A 141 3.02 -9.18 11.51
CA TYR A 141 1.67 -8.78 11.10
C TYR A 141 1.78 -7.79 9.96
N SER A 142 0.78 -7.80 9.07
CA SER A 142 0.67 -6.81 8.00
C SER A 142 -0.73 -6.17 8.00
N PHE A 143 -0.77 -4.88 7.75
CA PHE A 143 -2.01 -4.10 7.69
C PHE A 143 -1.99 -3.21 6.45
N PRO A 144 -3.15 -2.90 5.85
CA PRO A 144 -3.24 -1.85 4.84
C PRO A 144 -2.58 -0.56 5.33
N GLY A 145 -1.76 0.03 4.48
CA GLY A 145 -0.92 1.19 4.81
C GLY A 145 -1.13 2.40 3.90
N GLY A 146 -2.12 2.33 3.02
CA GLY A 146 -2.47 3.37 2.07
C GLY A 146 -2.57 2.87 0.65
N ASN A 147 -3.49 3.43 -0.13
CA ASN A 147 -3.73 3.00 -1.49
C ASN A 147 -3.48 4.14 -2.48
N THR A 148 -2.88 3.84 -3.62
CA THR A 148 -2.65 4.86 -4.64
C THR A 148 -3.84 5.10 -5.55
N GLY A 149 -4.88 4.28 -5.47
CA GLY A 149 -5.90 4.24 -6.50
C GLY A 149 -5.37 3.63 -7.80
N ALA A 150 -6.09 3.85 -8.89
CA ALA A 150 -5.64 3.42 -10.21
C ALA A 150 -4.43 4.25 -10.65
N GLN A 151 -3.36 3.56 -11.00
CA GLN A 151 -2.13 4.18 -11.48
C GLN A 151 -2.12 4.34 -13.00
N MET A 152 -1.31 5.27 -13.46
CA MET A 152 -1.00 5.44 -14.89
C MET A 152 -0.01 4.36 -15.35
N GLY A 153 -0.10 3.99 -16.63
CA GLY A 153 0.74 2.94 -17.24
C GLY A 153 2.21 3.30 -17.43
N GLY A 154 2.57 4.55 -17.16
CA GLY A 154 3.96 5.00 -17.09
C GLY A 154 4.35 6.01 -18.16
N TRP A 155 5.61 6.42 -18.08
CA TRP A 155 6.30 7.39 -18.94
C TRP A 155 7.25 6.69 -19.89
N PHE A 156 7.16 7.04 -21.16
CA PHE A 156 7.93 6.40 -22.22
C PHE A 156 8.65 7.47 -23.05
N ARG A 157 9.91 7.19 -23.43
CA ARG A 157 10.68 8.04 -24.36
C ARG A 157 10.15 7.95 -25.78
N LYS A 158 9.57 6.80 -26.15
CA LYS A 158 8.99 6.53 -27.48
C LYS A 158 7.53 6.09 -27.35
N GLU A 159 6.75 6.38 -28.35
CA GLU A 159 5.38 5.93 -28.47
C GLU A 159 5.33 4.41 -28.69
N ILE A 160 4.43 3.74 -27.99
CA ILE A 160 4.16 2.30 -28.13
C ILE A 160 2.94 2.13 -29.05
N LYS A 161 3.18 1.71 -30.28
CA LYS A 161 2.15 1.54 -31.31
C LYS A 161 1.72 0.08 -31.50
N SER A 162 2.57 -0.84 -31.08
CA SER A 162 2.34 -2.28 -31.27
C SER A 162 3.09 -3.11 -30.21
N PRO A 163 2.80 -4.42 -30.09
CA PRO A 163 3.58 -5.32 -29.25
C PRO A 163 5.07 -5.41 -29.62
N ALA A 164 5.44 -5.10 -30.88
CA ALA A 164 6.83 -5.11 -31.30
C ALA A 164 7.67 -4.04 -30.59
N ASP A 165 7.06 -2.91 -30.22
CA ASP A 165 7.72 -1.80 -29.53
C ASP A 165 8.09 -2.12 -28.08
N LEU A 166 7.53 -3.20 -27.53
CA LEU A 166 7.86 -3.69 -26.19
C LEU A 166 9.14 -4.53 -26.18
N LYS A 167 9.55 -5.10 -27.32
CA LYS A 167 10.71 -5.98 -27.39
C LYS A 167 12.00 -5.19 -27.17
N GLY A 168 12.76 -5.59 -26.15
CA GLY A 168 14.02 -4.96 -25.76
C GLY A 168 13.86 -3.61 -25.06
N LEU A 169 12.62 -3.13 -24.83
CA LEU A 169 12.37 -1.90 -24.07
C LEU A 169 12.87 -2.08 -22.63
N LYS A 170 13.77 -1.22 -22.21
CA LYS A 170 14.28 -1.20 -20.84
C LYS A 170 13.31 -0.44 -19.97
N MET A 171 12.57 -1.13 -19.12
CA MET A 171 11.51 -0.53 -18.30
C MET A 171 11.69 -0.82 -16.81
N ARG A 172 11.57 0.21 -15.99
CA ARG A 172 11.36 0.03 -14.56
C ARG A 172 9.88 -0.17 -14.31
N ILE A 173 9.53 -1.35 -13.83
CA ILE A 173 8.18 -1.70 -13.39
C ILE A 173 8.28 -2.84 -12.36
N PRO A 174 7.74 -2.68 -11.14
CA PRO A 174 7.81 -3.69 -10.07
C PRO A 174 6.71 -4.75 -10.19
N GLY A 175 6.73 -5.68 -9.25
CA GLY A 175 5.64 -6.59 -8.97
C GLY A 175 5.36 -7.59 -10.09
N PHE A 176 4.10 -8.00 -10.19
CA PHE A 176 3.62 -8.95 -11.19
C PHE A 176 3.58 -8.34 -12.61
N ALA A 177 3.34 -7.03 -12.69
CA ALA A 177 3.38 -6.31 -13.96
C ALA A 177 4.78 -6.36 -14.60
N GLY A 178 5.85 -6.33 -13.79
CA GLY A 178 7.21 -6.55 -14.27
C GLY A 178 7.41 -7.93 -14.88
N GLU A 179 6.85 -8.98 -14.29
CA GLU A 179 6.87 -10.34 -14.86
C GLU A 179 6.15 -10.40 -16.22
N ILE A 180 4.99 -9.74 -16.31
CA ILE A 180 4.23 -9.65 -17.57
C ILE A 180 5.04 -8.93 -18.64
N MET A 181 5.62 -7.77 -18.31
CA MET A 181 6.44 -7.00 -19.26
C MET A 181 7.67 -7.80 -19.71
N SER A 182 8.33 -8.52 -18.82
CA SER A 182 9.42 -9.43 -19.17
C SER A 182 8.95 -10.53 -20.13
N LYS A 183 7.78 -11.12 -19.88
CA LYS A 183 7.23 -12.20 -20.73
C LYS A 183 6.89 -11.73 -22.15
N VAL A 184 6.51 -10.46 -22.31
CA VAL A 184 6.24 -9.88 -23.65
C VAL A 184 7.48 -9.28 -24.32
N GLY A 185 8.67 -9.44 -23.69
CA GLY A 185 9.97 -9.13 -24.32
C GLY A 185 10.66 -7.85 -23.83
N CYS A 186 10.16 -7.18 -22.80
CA CYS A 186 10.85 -6.06 -22.17
C CYS A 186 12.05 -6.52 -21.33
N THR A 187 13.06 -5.68 -21.22
CA THR A 187 14.12 -5.80 -20.20
C THR A 187 13.67 -5.05 -18.95
N VAL A 188 13.21 -5.79 -17.93
CA VAL A 188 12.62 -5.21 -16.73
C VAL A 188 13.64 -5.11 -15.60
N VAL A 189 13.63 -3.97 -14.90
CA VAL A 189 14.43 -3.72 -13.70
C VAL A 189 13.56 -3.17 -12.59
N ASN A 190 13.93 -3.46 -11.33
CA ASN A 190 13.31 -2.86 -10.16
C ASN A 190 14.28 -1.86 -9.52
N ILE A 191 13.99 -0.57 -9.67
CA ILE A 191 14.82 0.55 -9.20
C ILE A 191 14.08 1.27 -8.07
N ALA A 192 14.81 1.64 -7.02
CA ALA A 192 14.27 2.38 -5.89
C ALA A 192 13.76 3.77 -6.29
N PRO A 193 12.72 4.31 -5.62
CA PRO A 193 12.09 5.58 -5.99
C PRO A 193 13.05 6.74 -6.17
N GLY A 194 14.05 6.88 -5.30
CA GLY A 194 15.02 7.97 -5.35
C GLY A 194 15.96 7.96 -6.56
N GLU A 195 16.02 6.87 -7.33
CA GLU A 195 16.92 6.69 -8.46
C GLU A 195 16.22 6.75 -9.81
N LEU A 196 14.88 6.86 -9.83
CA LEU A 196 14.07 6.76 -11.05
C LEU A 196 14.38 7.86 -12.06
N TYR A 197 14.40 9.12 -11.61
CA TYR A 197 14.68 10.26 -12.48
C TYR A 197 16.05 10.13 -13.15
N THR A 198 17.08 9.89 -12.36
CA THR A 198 18.47 9.77 -12.86
C THR A 198 18.62 8.57 -13.81
N SER A 199 17.96 7.45 -13.52
CA SER A 199 17.99 6.26 -14.40
C SER A 199 17.33 6.54 -15.75
N LEU A 200 16.20 7.24 -15.76
CA LEU A 200 15.54 7.67 -16.98
C LEU A 200 16.39 8.72 -17.73
N GLU A 201 16.90 9.73 -17.04
CA GLU A 201 17.71 10.81 -17.60
C GLU A 201 18.97 10.27 -18.31
N ARG A 202 19.70 9.36 -17.66
CA ARG A 202 20.91 8.74 -18.21
C ARG A 202 20.65 7.69 -19.31
N GLY A 203 19.38 7.35 -19.57
CA GLY A 203 19.03 6.31 -20.56
C GLY A 203 19.36 4.89 -20.11
N THR A 204 19.58 4.67 -18.82
CA THR A 204 19.68 3.33 -18.24
C THR A 204 18.38 2.56 -18.44
N ILE A 205 17.25 3.29 -18.41
CA ILE A 205 15.90 2.82 -18.76
C ILE A 205 15.29 3.72 -19.83
N ASP A 206 14.40 3.15 -20.64
CA ASP A 206 13.65 3.83 -21.71
C ASP A 206 12.26 4.25 -21.26
N ALA A 207 11.74 3.59 -20.22
CA ALA A 207 10.43 3.81 -19.66
C ALA A 207 10.41 3.48 -18.17
N LEU A 208 9.46 4.08 -17.47
CA LEU A 208 9.13 3.73 -16.10
C LEU A 208 7.65 3.96 -15.82
N GLU A 209 7.10 3.21 -14.89
CA GLU A 209 5.86 3.55 -14.21
C GLU A 209 6.16 4.02 -12.78
N TRP A 210 5.26 4.86 -12.25
CA TRP A 210 5.37 5.30 -10.86
C TRP A 210 4.01 5.28 -10.15
N VAL A 211 3.20 6.32 -10.25
CA VAL A 211 1.87 6.34 -9.61
C VAL A 211 0.84 7.01 -10.52
N GLY A 212 0.88 8.33 -10.60
CA GLY A 212 -0.08 9.15 -11.30
C GLY A 212 0.32 10.62 -11.24
N PRO A 213 -0.44 11.53 -11.89
CA PRO A 213 -0.01 12.90 -12.13
C PRO A 213 0.37 13.67 -10.86
N GLY A 214 -0.29 13.37 -9.72
CA GLY A 214 0.00 14.02 -8.45
C GLY A 214 1.43 13.82 -7.94
N MET A 215 1.99 12.64 -8.17
CA MET A 215 3.36 12.31 -7.80
C MET A 215 4.32 12.43 -8.97
N ASP A 216 3.94 11.96 -10.15
CA ASP A 216 4.80 11.81 -11.32
C ASP A 216 5.33 13.15 -11.84
N ILE A 217 4.49 14.18 -11.89
CA ILE A 217 4.89 15.52 -12.33
C ILE A 217 5.94 16.12 -11.41
N ARG A 218 5.82 15.88 -10.11
CA ARG A 218 6.79 16.34 -9.11
C ARG A 218 8.15 15.64 -9.25
N MET A 219 8.15 14.39 -9.73
CA MET A 219 9.35 13.63 -10.02
C MET A 219 10.05 14.07 -11.31
N GLY A 220 9.36 14.84 -12.18
CA GLY A 220 9.95 15.45 -13.36
C GLY A 220 10.09 14.54 -14.59
N PHE A 221 9.51 13.35 -14.60
CA PHE A 221 9.64 12.36 -15.68
C PHE A 221 9.23 12.89 -17.05
N HIS A 222 8.21 13.76 -17.08
CA HIS A 222 7.69 14.43 -18.29
C HIS A 222 8.74 15.26 -19.05
N LYS A 223 9.82 15.70 -18.38
CA LYS A 223 10.91 16.46 -19.01
C LYS A 223 11.77 15.60 -19.92
N ILE A 224 11.73 14.28 -19.72
CA ILE A 224 12.59 13.30 -20.41
C ILE A 224 11.77 12.38 -21.31
N ALA A 225 10.61 11.95 -20.85
CA ALA A 225 9.73 11.00 -21.50
C ALA A 225 8.34 11.63 -21.72
N PRO A 226 8.01 12.06 -22.96
CA PRO A 226 6.80 12.83 -23.22
C PRO A 226 5.53 11.99 -23.39
N TYR A 227 5.62 10.65 -23.50
CA TYR A 227 4.49 9.77 -23.70
C TYR A 227 4.02 9.22 -22.37
N TYR A 228 2.80 9.55 -21.95
CA TYR A 228 2.19 9.17 -20.68
C TYR A 228 0.99 8.28 -20.92
N TYR A 229 1.08 7.02 -20.52
CA TYR A 229 0.05 6.02 -20.81
C TYR A 229 -0.93 5.82 -19.67
N THR A 230 -2.20 5.57 -19.99
CA THR A 230 -3.21 5.13 -19.04
C THR A 230 -2.88 3.74 -18.49
N GLY A 231 -3.37 3.47 -17.27
CA GLY A 231 -3.02 2.25 -16.53
C GLY A 231 -3.66 0.96 -17.04
N TRP A 232 -3.01 -0.15 -16.74
CA TRP A 232 -3.50 -1.50 -16.97
C TRP A 232 -3.09 -2.45 -15.84
N HIS A 233 -2.06 -2.10 -15.10
CA HIS A 233 -1.29 -2.99 -14.23
C HIS A 233 -1.63 -2.82 -12.75
N GLU A 234 -1.95 -1.64 -12.31
CA GLU A 234 -2.20 -1.30 -10.91
C GLU A 234 -3.52 -0.53 -10.75
N PRO A 235 -4.67 -1.25 -10.81
CA PRO A 235 -5.99 -0.62 -10.63
C PRO A 235 -6.25 -0.16 -9.20
N ALA A 236 -5.48 -0.70 -8.24
CA ALA A 236 -5.37 -0.29 -6.86
C ALA A 236 -4.03 -0.80 -6.34
N THR A 237 -3.24 0.04 -5.69
CA THR A 237 -1.94 -0.37 -5.16
C THR A 237 -1.90 -0.09 -3.67
N GLU A 238 -2.10 -1.14 -2.89
CA GLU A 238 -2.07 -1.08 -1.44
C GLU A 238 -0.64 -1.12 -0.94
N LEU A 239 -0.24 -0.10 -0.20
CA LEU A 239 0.95 -0.12 0.63
C LEU A 239 0.65 -0.85 1.93
N GLN A 240 1.69 -1.21 2.67
CA GLN A 240 1.51 -1.99 3.88
C GLN A 240 2.30 -1.43 5.05
N PHE A 241 1.66 -1.43 6.22
CA PHE A 241 2.35 -1.41 7.49
C PHE A 241 2.74 -2.84 7.87
N LEU A 242 4.03 -3.08 8.01
CA LEU A 242 4.56 -4.29 8.64
C LEU A 242 4.77 -4.02 10.13
N VAL A 243 4.43 -5.00 10.97
CA VAL A 243 4.65 -4.92 12.41
C VAL A 243 5.33 -6.20 12.88
N ASN A 244 6.44 -6.08 13.60
CA ASN A 244 7.08 -7.22 14.22
C ASN A 244 6.11 -7.88 15.22
N LYS A 245 5.81 -9.16 15.00
CA LYS A 245 4.80 -9.89 15.77
C LYS A 245 5.10 -9.88 17.27
N LYS A 246 6.35 -10.17 17.66
CA LYS A 246 6.75 -10.18 19.06
C LYS A 246 6.62 -8.80 19.72
N ALA A 247 6.96 -7.74 18.98
CA ALA A 247 6.82 -6.37 19.48
C ALA A 247 5.34 -6.00 19.67
N PHE A 248 4.48 -6.36 18.70
CA PHE A 248 3.03 -6.09 18.79
C PHE A 248 2.37 -6.86 19.92
N ASP A 249 2.63 -8.16 20.04
CA ASP A 249 2.06 -9.03 21.10
C ASP A 249 2.52 -8.59 22.50
N GLY A 250 3.68 -7.94 22.61
CA GLY A 250 4.20 -7.36 23.86
C GLY A 250 3.62 -6.00 24.26
N LEU A 251 2.75 -5.41 23.41
CA LEU A 251 2.04 -4.18 23.75
C LEU A 251 0.86 -4.46 24.69
N PRO A 252 0.51 -3.50 25.57
CA PRO A 252 -0.80 -3.50 26.23
C PRO A 252 -1.92 -3.56 25.20
N LYS A 253 -3.01 -4.28 25.48
CA LYS A 253 -4.15 -4.44 24.57
C LYS A 253 -4.67 -3.11 24.04
N LYS A 254 -4.80 -2.11 24.90
CA LYS A 254 -5.16 -0.73 24.54
C LYS A 254 -4.26 -0.17 23.42
N TYR A 255 -2.95 -0.40 23.48
CA TYR A 255 -2.01 0.12 22.46
C TYR A 255 -2.07 -0.68 21.16
N GLN A 256 -2.34 -1.99 21.22
CA GLN A 256 -2.59 -2.79 20.02
C GLN A 256 -3.80 -2.27 19.26
N GLU A 257 -4.88 -1.95 19.97
CA GLU A 257 -6.11 -1.38 19.40
C GLU A 257 -5.89 0.01 18.81
N MET A 258 -5.25 0.91 19.58
CA MET A 258 -4.89 2.25 19.10
C MET A 258 -4.08 2.19 17.80
N LEU A 259 -3.05 1.35 17.77
CA LEU A 259 -2.18 1.20 16.60
C LEU A 259 -2.96 0.65 15.39
N THR A 260 -3.81 -0.35 15.61
CA THR A 260 -4.63 -0.95 14.56
C THR A 260 -5.61 0.07 13.95
N VAL A 261 -6.26 0.87 14.79
CA VAL A 261 -7.17 1.94 14.35
C VAL A 261 -6.39 3.03 13.62
N ALA A 262 -5.26 3.46 14.18
CA ALA A 262 -4.41 4.50 13.57
C ALA A 262 -3.92 4.08 12.16
N MET A 263 -3.49 2.83 11.98
CA MET A 263 -3.08 2.31 10.66
C MET A 263 -4.24 2.33 9.67
N ARG A 264 -5.46 1.97 10.10
CA ARG A 264 -6.64 1.97 9.22
C ARG A 264 -7.05 3.38 8.80
N VAL A 265 -7.03 4.34 9.72
CA VAL A 265 -7.32 5.76 9.43
C VAL A 265 -6.29 6.31 8.45
N ALA A 266 -5.01 6.16 8.76
CA ALA A 266 -3.92 6.67 7.92
C ALA A 266 -3.91 6.05 6.51
N ALA A 267 -4.28 4.77 6.36
CA ALA A 267 -4.40 4.12 5.06
C ALA A 267 -5.51 4.73 4.21
N TYR A 268 -6.66 5.03 4.81
CA TYR A 268 -7.76 5.69 4.12
C TYR A 268 -7.40 7.12 3.73
N ASP A 269 -6.83 7.88 4.65
CA ASP A 269 -6.43 9.27 4.41
C ASP A 269 -5.41 9.38 3.27
N MET A 270 -4.43 8.47 3.23
CA MET A 270 -3.46 8.44 2.14
C MET A 270 -4.12 8.19 0.78
N TYR A 271 -5.13 7.33 0.72
CA TYR A 271 -5.89 7.09 -0.52
C TYR A 271 -6.59 8.36 -1.00
N ILE A 272 -7.30 9.03 -0.09
CA ILE A 272 -8.05 10.25 -0.42
C ILE A 272 -7.10 11.39 -0.80
N GLU A 273 -5.99 11.55 -0.07
CA GLU A 273 -4.95 12.53 -0.38
C GLU A 273 -4.36 12.30 -1.78
N ASN A 274 -3.99 11.06 -2.11
CA ASN A 274 -3.43 10.74 -3.42
C ASN A 274 -4.43 10.98 -4.56
N TYR A 275 -5.69 10.63 -4.35
CA TYR A 275 -6.77 10.90 -5.31
C TYR A 275 -6.92 12.41 -5.56
N HIS A 276 -7.01 13.20 -4.48
CA HIS A 276 -7.09 14.65 -4.57
C HIS A 276 -5.88 15.26 -5.29
N MET A 277 -4.67 14.87 -4.89
CA MET A 277 -3.43 15.36 -5.52
C MET A 277 -3.40 15.05 -7.01
N SER A 278 -3.82 13.86 -7.42
CA SER A 278 -3.82 13.45 -8.83
C SER A 278 -4.88 14.21 -9.64
N ALA A 279 -6.07 14.44 -9.08
CA ALA A 279 -7.13 15.22 -9.72
C ALA A 279 -6.68 16.68 -9.95
N MET A 280 -6.07 17.31 -8.94
CA MET A 280 -5.56 18.69 -9.07
C MET A 280 -4.39 18.77 -10.05
N ALA A 281 -3.45 17.84 -9.94
CA ALA A 281 -2.28 17.78 -10.81
C ALA A 281 -2.65 17.49 -12.29
N TRP A 282 -3.68 16.68 -12.54
CA TRP A 282 -4.16 16.40 -13.89
C TRP A 282 -4.57 17.65 -14.63
N THR A 283 -5.38 18.49 -13.99
CA THR A 283 -5.85 19.76 -14.58
C THR A 283 -4.67 20.70 -14.84
N LYS A 284 -3.76 20.84 -13.87
CA LYS A 284 -2.57 21.67 -13.99
C LYS A 284 -1.61 21.16 -15.06
N MET A 285 -1.40 19.86 -15.13
CA MET A 285 -0.51 19.19 -16.10
C MET A 285 -0.90 19.53 -17.54
N LYS A 286 -2.19 19.44 -17.88
CA LYS A 286 -2.68 19.75 -19.23
C LYS A 286 -2.39 21.20 -19.63
N LYS A 287 -2.45 22.13 -18.69
CA LYS A 287 -2.18 23.56 -18.90
C LYS A 287 -0.70 23.87 -19.01
N ASP A 288 0.09 23.38 -18.02
CA ASP A 288 1.48 23.79 -17.85
C ASP A 288 2.45 23.00 -18.76
N TYR A 289 2.05 21.78 -19.16
CA TYR A 289 2.89 20.85 -19.94
C TYR A 289 2.15 20.31 -21.15
N PRO A 290 1.75 21.15 -22.12
CA PRO A 290 0.94 20.76 -23.28
C PRO A 290 1.64 19.77 -24.21
N ASN A 291 2.95 19.61 -24.09
CA ASN A 291 3.75 18.66 -24.88
C ASN A 291 3.64 17.22 -24.38
N ILE A 292 3.06 16.99 -23.21
CA ILE A 292 2.81 15.63 -22.70
C ILE A 292 1.72 14.99 -23.56
N LYS A 293 2.05 13.86 -24.17
CA LYS A 293 1.11 13.07 -24.97
C LYS A 293 0.49 11.98 -24.09
N VAL A 294 -0.73 12.23 -23.63
CA VAL A 294 -1.50 11.24 -22.88
C VAL A 294 -2.14 10.26 -23.84
N LEU A 295 -1.83 8.98 -23.71
CA LEU A 295 -2.22 7.92 -24.62
C LEU A 295 -2.80 6.73 -23.87
N THR A 296 -3.57 5.91 -24.58
CA THR A 296 -3.97 4.58 -24.16
C THR A 296 -3.21 3.57 -25.02
N PHE A 297 -2.77 2.48 -24.41
CA PHE A 297 -2.11 1.40 -25.17
C PHE A 297 -3.06 0.85 -26.25
N PRO A 298 -2.55 0.54 -27.46
CA PRO A 298 -3.34 -0.10 -28.51
C PRO A 298 -3.96 -1.43 -28.02
N LYS A 299 -5.12 -1.76 -28.58
CA LYS A 299 -5.80 -3.03 -28.24
C LYS A 299 -4.88 -4.26 -28.39
N SER A 300 -4.05 -4.28 -29.44
CA SER A 300 -3.09 -5.37 -29.67
C SER A 300 -2.07 -5.51 -28.54
N VAL A 301 -1.65 -4.41 -27.92
CA VAL A 301 -0.76 -4.41 -26.73
C VAL A 301 -1.54 -4.94 -25.53
N PHE A 302 -2.75 -4.44 -25.27
CA PHE A 302 -3.58 -4.97 -24.19
C PHE A 302 -3.83 -6.48 -24.30
N ASP A 303 -4.09 -6.99 -25.51
CA ASP A 303 -4.36 -8.41 -25.73
C ASP A 303 -3.15 -9.28 -25.37
N VAL A 304 -1.92 -8.88 -25.75
CA VAL A 304 -0.72 -9.65 -25.38
C VAL A 304 -0.42 -9.56 -23.88
N LEU A 305 -0.67 -8.41 -23.24
CA LEU A 305 -0.51 -8.26 -21.79
C LEU A 305 -1.51 -9.12 -21.01
N LYS A 306 -2.79 -9.16 -21.42
CA LYS A 306 -3.82 -10.02 -20.82
C LYS A 306 -3.48 -11.50 -20.98
N LYS A 307 -2.99 -11.91 -22.17
CA LYS A 307 -2.56 -13.28 -22.42
C LYS A 307 -1.40 -13.65 -21.50
N ALA A 308 -0.37 -12.82 -21.44
CA ALA A 308 0.79 -13.03 -20.57
C ALA A 308 0.41 -13.10 -19.08
N ASN A 309 -0.52 -12.22 -18.64
CA ASN A 309 -1.06 -12.25 -17.28
C ASN A 309 -1.73 -13.60 -16.96
N LYS A 310 -2.62 -14.07 -17.83
CA LYS A 310 -3.31 -15.37 -17.64
C LYS A 310 -2.32 -16.54 -17.53
N GLU A 311 -1.33 -16.58 -18.41
CA GLU A 311 -0.33 -17.63 -18.44
C GLU A 311 0.57 -17.60 -17.19
N LEU A 312 0.98 -16.42 -16.72
CA LEU A 312 1.81 -16.28 -15.53
C LEU A 312 1.02 -16.62 -14.26
N LEU A 313 -0.24 -16.17 -14.15
CA LEU A 313 -1.10 -16.57 -13.02
C LEU A 313 -1.17 -18.08 -12.91
N ALA A 314 -1.51 -18.79 -14.00
CA ALA A 314 -1.59 -20.25 -14.01
C ALA A 314 -0.25 -20.91 -13.61
N GLN A 315 0.90 -20.35 -14.03
CA GLN A 315 2.22 -20.86 -13.64
C GLN A 315 2.50 -20.69 -12.15
N TYR A 316 2.15 -19.55 -11.55
CA TYR A 316 2.36 -19.30 -10.13
C TYR A 316 1.37 -20.07 -9.26
N GLU A 317 0.10 -20.16 -9.67
CA GLU A 317 -0.92 -20.99 -9.00
C GLU A 317 -0.57 -22.48 -8.97
N ALA A 318 0.08 -22.98 -10.02
CA ALA A 318 0.56 -24.36 -10.07
C ALA A 318 1.76 -24.62 -9.15
N LYS A 319 2.57 -23.61 -8.86
CA LYS A 319 3.81 -23.72 -8.06
C LYS A 319 3.58 -23.45 -6.57
N ASP A 320 2.64 -22.57 -6.24
CA ASP A 320 2.42 -22.10 -4.89
C ASP A 320 0.93 -22.17 -4.51
N PRO A 321 0.54 -23.15 -3.67
CA PRO A 321 -0.85 -23.32 -3.24
C PRO A 321 -1.40 -22.14 -2.42
N GLU A 322 -0.54 -21.41 -1.71
CA GLU A 322 -0.97 -20.26 -0.92
C GLU A 322 -1.23 -19.06 -1.82
N PHE A 323 -0.34 -18.79 -2.80
CA PHE A 323 -0.59 -17.80 -3.84
C PHE A 323 -1.91 -18.11 -4.56
N LYS A 324 -2.12 -19.38 -4.97
CA LYS A 324 -3.36 -19.82 -5.60
C LYS A 324 -4.59 -19.52 -4.75
N LYS A 325 -4.56 -19.89 -3.46
CA LYS A 325 -5.67 -19.64 -2.52
C LYS A 325 -6.03 -18.15 -2.45
N ILE A 326 -5.03 -17.26 -2.45
CA ILE A 326 -5.23 -15.81 -2.40
C ILE A 326 -5.85 -15.32 -3.71
N ILE A 327 -5.31 -15.73 -4.86
CA ILE A 327 -5.82 -15.33 -6.18
C ILE A 327 -7.26 -15.80 -6.38
N GLU A 328 -7.57 -17.06 -6.04
CA GLU A 328 -8.93 -17.60 -6.10
C GLU A 328 -9.91 -16.78 -5.23
N SER A 329 -9.50 -16.41 -4.01
CA SER A 329 -10.29 -15.56 -3.13
C SER A 329 -10.54 -14.16 -3.74
N GLN A 330 -9.50 -13.53 -4.29
CA GLN A 330 -9.62 -12.23 -4.95
C GLN A 330 -10.53 -12.30 -6.17
N GLN A 331 -10.37 -13.31 -7.02
CA GLN A 331 -11.16 -13.48 -8.23
C GLN A 331 -12.64 -13.75 -7.92
N ALA A 332 -12.92 -14.61 -6.92
CA ALA A 332 -14.27 -14.90 -6.48
C ALA A 332 -14.97 -13.64 -5.94
N TYR A 333 -14.27 -12.89 -5.10
CA TYR A 333 -14.81 -11.64 -4.55
C TYR A 333 -15.05 -10.59 -5.65
N MET A 334 -14.06 -10.38 -6.51
CA MET A 334 -14.14 -9.43 -7.62
C MET A 334 -15.29 -9.74 -8.58
N LYS A 335 -15.55 -11.03 -8.86
CA LYS A 335 -16.67 -11.44 -9.70
C LYS A 335 -18.02 -10.98 -9.14
N GLN A 336 -18.19 -11.01 -7.83
CA GLN A 336 -19.41 -10.53 -7.16
C GLN A 336 -19.44 -9.01 -7.09
N ALA A 337 -18.38 -8.38 -6.60
CA ALA A 337 -18.30 -6.94 -6.42
C ALA A 337 -18.52 -6.17 -7.75
N ARG A 338 -17.96 -6.66 -8.86
CA ARG A 338 -18.11 -6.02 -10.18
C ARG A 338 -19.52 -6.05 -10.76
N GLN A 339 -20.39 -6.95 -10.31
CA GLN A 339 -21.80 -6.87 -10.68
C GLN A 339 -22.41 -5.58 -10.14
N TRP A 340 -22.07 -5.22 -8.90
CA TRP A 340 -22.51 -3.96 -8.29
C TRP A 340 -21.78 -2.76 -8.88
N THR A 341 -20.45 -2.78 -8.98
CA THR A 341 -19.66 -1.70 -9.57
C THR A 341 -20.15 -1.32 -10.96
N LYS A 342 -20.55 -2.33 -11.78
CA LYS A 342 -21.10 -2.09 -13.11
C LYS A 342 -22.43 -1.33 -13.06
N MET A 343 -23.31 -1.70 -12.13
CA MET A 343 -24.64 -1.11 -12.03
C MET A 343 -24.64 0.24 -11.30
N SER A 344 -23.67 0.48 -10.44
CA SER A 344 -23.49 1.72 -9.68
C SER A 344 -22.51 2.67 -10.36
N ASP A 345 -21.26 2.68 -9.93
CA ASP A 345 -20.26 3.69 -10.29
C ASP A 345 -20.02 3.76 -11.80
N TYR A 346 -19.90 2.61 -12.47
CA TYR A 346 -19.58 2.59 -13.90
C TYR A 346 -20.72 3.21 -14.75
N LEU A 347 -21.97 2.76 -14.54
CA LEU A 347 -23.10 3.29 -15.31
C LEU A 347 -23.41 4.75 -14.96
N TYR A 348 -23.27 5.13 -13.67
CA TYR A 348 -23.42 6.53 -13.26
C TYR A 348 -22.39 7.43 -13.94
N LEU A 349 -21.08 7.06 -13.86
CA LEU A 349 -20.03 7.85 -14.50
C LEU A 349 -20.20 7.89 -16.02
N LYS A 350 -20.53 6.74 -16.64
CA LYS A 350 -20.79 6.69 -18.08
C LYS A 350 -21.88 7.66 -18.49
N ALA A 351 -23.03 7.62 -17.82
CA ALA A 351 -24.15 8.53 -18.12
C ALA A 351 -23.85 10.02 -17.79
N SER A 352 -22.90 10.27 -16.88
CA SER A 352 -22.50 11.63 -16.49
C SER A 352 -21.51 12.28 -17.48
N PHE A 353 -20.82 11.49 -18.30
CA PHE A 353 -19.82 11.98 -19.26
C PHE A 353 -20.29 11.93 -20.73
N GLU A 354 -21.40 11.24 -21.01
CA GLU A 354 -22.10 11.23 -22.32
C GLU A 354 -23.15 12.37 -22.38
#